data_4d31b82f9234a20f8980d659a2e0e5cd
#
_entry.id   4d31b82f9234a20f8980d659a2e0e5cd
#
_cell.length_a   1.000
_cell.length_b   1.000
_cell.length_c   1.000
_cell.angle_alpha   90.00
_cell.angle_beta   90.00
_cell.angle_gamma   90.00
#
_symmetry.space_group_name_H-M   'P 1'
#
loop_
_entity.id
_entity.type
_entity.pdbx_description
1 polymer ?
#
loop_
_entity_poly.entity_id
_entity_poly.type
_entity_poly.pdbx_seq_one_letter_code
_entity_poly.pdbx_strand_id
1 'polypeptide(L)'
;WSFGPDEIDESLKLLDKADQLSGHNIIGFDIPVLENLTSFKLGNQKLIDTLVPSRLFNPVREGGHSLAVWGQKLSLSKIEFKEFECYTPKMLEYCKRDVALNVKVYKALQKEGVGFDPRSMELETKTASILKEQENTGFYFDEYAADMLLALMRTKMKDAEDEVAKVFKPKMDERLIYRKQNKNGSIAKTGNWDTPS
;
A
#
# COMPACT_ATOMS: atom_id res chain seq x y z
N TRP A 1 0.11 -24.39 5.06
CA TRP A 1 -1.13 -24.53 4.30
C TRP A 1 -1.14 -23.53 3.16
N SER A 2 -1.77 -23.88 2.05
CA SER A 2 -2.06 -22.98 0.92
C SER A 2 -3.37 -23.42 0.30
N PHE A 3 -4.22 -22.47 -0.02
CA PHE A 3 -5.56 -22.67 -0.52
C PHE A 3 -5.71 -21.98 -1.88
N GLY A 4 -6.45 -22.62 -2.78
CA GLY A 4 -6.85 -22.04 -4.05
C GLY A 4 -8.13 -21.20 -3.92
N PRO A 5 -8.57 -20.55 -5.01
CA PRO A 5 -9.81 -19.76 -5.00
C PRO A 5 -11.06 -20.56 -4.62
N ASP A 6 -11.10 -21.84 -4.93
CA ASP A 6 -12.24 -22.71 -4.63
C ASP A 6 -12.21 -23.28 -3.19
N GLU A 7 -11.14 -23.02 -2.43
CA GLU A 7 -10.90 -23.54 -1.08
C GLU A 7 -10.99 -22.42 -0.02
N ILE A 8 -11.64 -21.30 -0.33
CA ILE A 8 -11.74 -20.13 0.57
C ILE A 8 -12.41 -20.54 1.88
N ASP A 9 -13.53 -21.25 1.84
CA ASP A 9 -14.26 -21.67 3.05
C ASP A 9 -13.41 -22.57 3.98
N GLU A 10 -12.56 -23.41 3.40
CA GLU A 10 -11.64 -24.24 4.18
C GLU A 10 -10.54 -23.38 4.83
N SER A 11 -10.05 -22.37 4.11
CA SER A 11 -9.07 -21.43 4.65
C SER A 11 -9.65 -20.63 5.82
N LEU A 12 -10.91 -20.17 5.71
CA LEU A 12 -11.59 -19.43 6.79
C LEU A 12 -11.77 -20.30 8.03
N LYS A 13 -12.17 -21.58 7.87
CA LYS A 13 -12.27 -22.53 8.99
C LYS A 13 -10.93 -22.75 9.70
N LEU A 14 -9.82 -22.66 8.97
CA LEU A 14 -8.49 -22.74 9.57
C LEU A 14 -8.15 -21.48 10.36
N LEU A 15 -8.49 -20.30 9.82
CA LEU A 15 -8.30 -19.02 10.50
C LEU A 15 -9.13 -18.94 11.79
N ASP A 16 -10.38 -19.39 11.74
CA ASP A 16 -11.28 -19.41 12.92
C ASP A 16 -10.77 -20.28 14.06
N LYS A 17 -10.05 -21.35 13.74
CA LYS A 17 -9.48 -22.28 14.74
C LYS A 17 -8.12 -21.82 15.30
N ALA A 18 -7.53 -20.78 14.71
CA ALA A 18 -6.23 -20.29 15.14
C ALA A 18 -6.34 -19.50 16.44
N ASP A 19 -5.47 -19.77 17.41
CA ASP A 19 -5.36 -18.95 18.63
C ASP A 19 -4.72 -17.60 18.35
N GLN A 20 -3.90 -17.51 17.27
CA GLN A 20 -3.11 -16.35 16.94
C GLN A 20 -2.97 -16.19 15.42
N LEU A 21 -3.19 -14.98 14.94
CA LEU A 21 -2.95 -14.58 13.55
C LEU A 21 -1.81 -13.58 13.50
N SER A 22 -0.86 -13.81 12.58
CA SER A 22 0.27 -12.90 12.39
C SER A 22 0.41 -12.50 10.93
N GLY A 23 0.54 -11.21 10.70
CA GLY A 23 0.76 -10.62 9.37
C GLY A 23 1.57 -9.34 9.46
N HIS A 24 1.91 -8.77 8.32
CA HIS A 24 2.59 -7.48 8.23
C HIS A 24 1.59 -6.42 7.75
N ASN A 25 1.19 -5.52 8.61
CA ASN A 25 0.05 -4.62 8.44
C ASN A 25 -1.30 -5.37 8.40
N ILE A 26 -1.41 -6.46 9.14
CA ILE A 26 -2.59 -7.31 9.17
C ILE A 26 -3.82 -6.57 9.72
N ILE A 27 -3.63 -5.67 10.69
CA ILE A 27 -4.68 -4.82 11.26
C ILE A 27 -5.19 -3.83 10.21
N GLY A 28 -4.28 -3.26 9.43
CA GLY A 28 -4.62 -2.23 8.43
C GLY A 28 -5.17 -2.79 7.12
N PHE A 29 -4.87 -4.04 6.77
CA PHE A 29 -5.17 -4.58 5.46
C PHE A 29 -5.85 -5.96 5.49
N ASP A 30 -5.15 -7.02 5.92
CA ASP A 30 -5.64 -8.39 5.73
C ASP A 30 -6.95 -8.67 6.45
N ILE A 31 -7.08 -8.27 7.72
CA ILE A 31 -8.32 -8.48 8.50
C ILE A 31 -9.49 -7.70 7.90
N PRO A 32 -9.40 -6.39 7.62
CA PRO A 32 -10.47 -5.65 6.95
C PRO A 32 -10.88 -6.25 5.59
N VAL A 33 -9.92 -6.72 4.80
CA VAL A 33 -10.21 -7.35 3.51
C VAL A 33 -11.00 -8.65 3.70
N LEU A 34 -10.56 -9.52 4.60
CA LEU A 34 -11.26 -10.76 4.92
C LEU A 34 -12.68 -10.51 5.43
N GLU A 35 -12.85 -9.56 6.34
CA GLU A 35 -14.17 -9.22 6.91
C GLU A 35 -15.14 -8.59 5.90
N ASN A 36 -14.61 -7.84 4.92
CA ASN A 36 -15.42 -7.18 3.92
C ASN A 36 -15.78 -8.08 2.73
N LEU A 37 -14.91 -9.01 2.38
CA LEU A 37 -15.08 -9.85 1.18
C LEU A 37 -15.57 -11.26 1.49
N THR A 38 -15.55 -11.70 2.75
CA THR A 38 -15.92 -13.05 3.14
C THR A 38 -16.84 -13.06 4.37
N SER A 39 -17.22 -14.24 4.81
CA SER A 39 -17.97 -14.44 6.08
C SER A 39 -17.08 -14.39 7.33
N PHE A 40 -15.77 -14.25 7.17
CA PHE A 40 -14.83 -14.18 8.29
C PHE A 40 -15.14 -12.99 9.20
N LYS A 41 -15.07 -13.22 10.50
CA LYS A 41 -15.08 -12.18 11.52
C LYS A 41 -13.99 -12.47 12.53
N LEU A 42 -13.19 -11.47 12.85
CA LEU A 42 -12.18 -11.60 13.88
C LEU A 42 -12.84 -11.87 15.22
N GLY A 43 -12.55 -13.02 15.83
CA GLY A 43 -13.04 -13.43 17.14
C GLY A 43 -12.05 -13.09 18.26
N ASN A 44 -11.72 -14.10 19.05
CA ASN A 44 -10.79 -13.96 20.19
C ASN A 44 -9.33 -14.22 19.81
N GLN A 45 -9.02 -14.33 18.52
CA GLN A 45 -7.65 -14.58 18.05
C GLN A 45 -6.73 -13.43 18.45
N LYS A 46 -5.56 -13.77 18.97
CA LYS A 46 -4.53 -12.76 19.22
C LYS A 46 -3.93 -12.28 17.90
N LEU A 47 -4.05 -10.98 17.62
CA LEU A 47 -3.38 -10.39 16.46
C LEU A 47 -1.94 -10.01 16.76
N ILE A 48 -1.05 -10.37 15.87
CA ILE A 48 0.34 -9.91 15.85
C ILE A 48 0.62 -9.26 14.51
N ASP A 49 0.58 -7.94 14.51
CA ASP A 49 0.98 -7.14 13.36
C ASP A 49 2.47 -6.85 13.44
N THR A 50 3.26 -7.41 12.54
CA THR A 50 4.72 -7.23 12.56
C THR A 50 5.16 -5.81 12.18
N LEU A 51 4.28 -4.98 11.59
CA LEU A 51 4.55 -3.57 11.33
C LEU A 51 4.62 -2.75 12.62
N VAL A 52 3.77 -3.06 13.60
CA VAL A 52 3.70 -2.37 14.90
C VAL A 52 5.05 -2.47 15.66
N PRO A 53 5.56 -3.67 15.99
CA PRO A 53 6.87 -3.77 16.64
C PRO A 53 8.03 -3.28 15.79
N SER A 54 7.93 -3.39 14.46
CA SER A 54 8.96 -2.85 13.57
C SER A 54 9.13 -1.34 13.76
N ARG A 55 8.03 -0.62 13.97
CA ARG A 55 8.03 0.82 14.24
C ARG A 55 8.40 1.13 15.69
N LEU A 56 7.87 0.36 16.65
CA LEU A 56 8.11 0.57 18.06
C LEU A 56 9.59 0.38 18.43
N PHE A 57 10.21 -0.73 17.98
CA PHE A 57 11.58 -1.06 18.37
C PHE A 57 12.62 -0.19 17.68
N ASN A 58 12.36 0.27 16.47
CA ASN A 58 13.28 1.14 15.73
C ASN A 58 12.52 2.09 14.81
N PRO A 59 12.00 3.23 15.32
CA PRO A 59 11.18 4.16 14.54
C PRO A 59 11.92 4.80 13.35
N VAL A 60 13.26 4.90 13.42
CA VAL A 60 14.11 5.48 12.37
C VAL A 60 14.81 4.41 11.52
N ARG A 61 14.18 3.26 11.33
CA ARG A 61 14.73 2.13 10.57
C ARG A 61 15.13 2.56 9.16
N GLU A 62 16.38 2.33 8.82
CA GLU A 62 16.91 2.63 7.49
C GLU A 62 16.13 1.89 6.39
N GLY A 63 15.70 2.61 5.36
CA GLY A 63 14.85 2.12 4.28
C GLY A 63 13.38 1.95 4.66
N GLY A 64 13.00 2.13 5.95
CA GLY A 64 11.63 2.05 6.43
C GLY A 64 11.21 0.66 6.92
N HIS A 65 9.89 0.45 7.04
CA HIS A 65 9.31 -0.71 7.72
C HIS A 65 8.60 -1.69 6.80
N SER A 66 8.60 -1.45 5.48
CA SER A 66 7.88 -2.30 4.54
C SER A 66 8.44 -3.74 4.51
N LEU A 67 7.58 -4.69 4.15
CA LEU A 67 8.00 -6.09 4.01
C LEU A 67 9.11 -6.25 2.96
N ALA A 68 9.14 -5.39 1.92
CA ALA A 68 10.22 -5.38 0.93
C ALA A 68 11.59 -5.02 1.53
N VAL A 69 11.64 -3.99 2.39
CA VAL A 69 12.87 -3.59 3.09
C VAL A 69 13.34 -4.68 4.05
N TRP A 70 12.41 -5.30 4.77
CA TRP A 70 12.72 -6.44 5.60
C TRP A 70 13.27 -7.63 4.79
N GLY A 71 12.72 -7.85 3.59
CA GLY A 71 13.21 -8.88 2.67
C GLY A 71 14.66 -8.69 2.26
N GLN A 72 15.06 -7.47 1.97
CA GLN A 72 16.46 -7.12 1.69
C GLN A 72 17.35 -7.39 2.90
N LYS A 73 16.96 -6.93 4.09
CA LYS A 73 17.72 -7.13 5.34
C LYS A 73 17.87 -8.60 5.75
N LEU A 74 16.85 -9.41 5.50
CA LEU A 74 16.82 -10.82 5.89
C LEU A 74 17.25 -11.79 4.78
N SER A 75 17.80 -11.26 3.67
CA SER A 75 18.23 -12.04 2.51
C SER A 75 17.13 -12.98 1.97
N LEU A 76 15.91 -12.48 1.96
CA LEU A 76 14.73 -13.14 1.40
C LEU A 76 13.87 -12.09 0.68
N SER A 77 14.36 -11.57 -0.44
CA SER A 77 13.64 -10.53 -1.19
C SER A 77 12.26 -11.01 -1.63
N LYS A 78 11.32 -10.06 -1.69
CA LYS A 78 9.99 -10.28 -2.27
C LYS A 78 10.13 -10.63 -3.76
N ILE A 79 9.18 -11.40 -4.24
CA ILE A 79 9.01 -11.63 -5.68
C ILE A 79 8.29 -10.39 -6.23
N GLU A 80 8.77 -9.82 -7.33
CA GLU A 80 8.01 -8.79 -8.04
C GLU A 80 6.83 -9.43 -8.75
N PHE A 81 5.63 -8.99 -8.39
CA PHE A 81 4.38 -9.45 -8.98
C PHE A 81 3.43 -8.26 -9.17
N LYS A 82 2.79 -8.16 -10.33
CA LYS A 82 1.92 -7.01 -10.70
C LYS A 82 0.58 -7.43 -11.30
N GLU A 83 0.41 -8.72 -11.59
CA GLU A 83 -0.75 -9.25 -12.32
C GLU A 83 -1.79 -9.82 -11.34
N PHE A 84 -2.52 -8.93 -10.63
CA PHE A 84 -3.49 -9.33 -9.59
C PHE A 84 -4.91 -9.55 -10.12
N GLU A 85 -5.15 -9.41 -11.42
CA GLU A 85 -6.49 -9.52 -12.01
C GLU A 85 -7.05 -10.95 -11.99
N CYS A 86 -6.18 -11.95 -12.11
CA CYS A 86 -6.57 -13.36 -12.11
C CYS A 86 -5.59 -14.19 -11.27
N TYR A 87 -6.13 -15.24 -10.63
CA TYR A 87 -5.30 -16.21 -9.92
C TYR A 87 -4.35 -16.93 -10.87
N THR A 88 -3.08 -16.99 -10.50
CA THR A 88 -2.02 -17.72 -11.22
C THR A 88 -1.12 -18.49 -10.24
N PRO A 89 -0.44 -19.57 -10.69
CA PRO A 89 0.56 -20.25 -9.87
C PRO A 89 1.68 -19.32 -9.38
N LYS A 90 2.06 -18.31 -10.17
CA LYS A 90 3.03 -17.28 -9.78
C LYS A 90 2.51 -16.41 -8.63
N MET A 91 1.21 -16.10 -8.64
CA MET A 91 0.57 -15.38 -7.54
C MET A 91 0.65 -16.20 -6.25
N LEU A 92 0.40 -17.51 -6.32
CA LEU A 92 0.54 -18.39 -5.16
C LEU A 92 1.98 -18.43 -4.63
N GLU A 93 2.98 -18.49 -5.50
CA GLU A 93 4.39 -18.42 -5.10
C GLU A 93 4.72 -17.09 -4.43
N TYR A 94 4.21 -15.98 -5.00
CA TYR A 94 4.34 -14.66 -4.39
C TYR A 94 3.75 -14.64 -2.97
N CYS A 95 2.53 -15.13 -2.77
CA CYS A 95 1.89 -15.19 -1.46
C CYS A 95 2.67 -16.07 -0.47
N LYS A 96 3.11 -17.26 -0.90
CA LYS A 96 3.95 -18.14 -0.07
C LYS A 96 5.26 -17.48 0.33
N ARG A 97 5.88 -16.71 -0.56
CA ARG A 97 7.10 -15.98 -0.28
C ARG A 97 6.88 -14.89 0.75
N ASP A 98 5.80 -14.13 0.64
CA ASP A 98 5.47 -13.06 1.59
C ASP A 98 5.18 -13.64 2.98
N VAL A 99 4.48 -14.76 3.08
CA VAL A 99 4.27 -15.46 4.37
C VAL A 99 5.59 -15.96 4.96
N ALA A 100 6.45 -16.60 4.16
CA ALA A 100 7.75 -17.06 4.62
C ALA A 100 8.64 -15.90 5.10
N LEU A 101 8.58 -14.78 4.41
CA LEU A 101 9.28 -13.56 4.81
C LEU A 101 8.72 -13.00 6.11
N ASN A 102 7.38 -12.92 6.26
CA ASN A 102 6.77 -12.42 7.49
C ASN A 102 7.15 -13.27 8.71
N VAL A 103 7.25 -14.59 8.57
CA VAL A 103 7.76 -15.48 9.64
C VAL A 103 9.20 -15.11 10.03
N LYS A 104 10.07 -14.80 9.07
CA LYS A 104 11.43 -14.35 9.37
C LYS A 104 11.43 -12.98 10.05
N VAL A 105 10.60 -12.05 9.60
CA VAL A 105 10.42 -10.72 10.23
C VAL A 105 9.98 -10.88 11.68
N TYR A 106 8.96 -11.70 11.93
CA TYR A 106 8.48 -11.97 13.28
C TYR A 106 9.60 -12.47 14.19
N LYS A 107 10.39 -13.48 13.73
CA LYS A 107 11.53 -14.01 14.50
C LYS A 107 12.63 -12.97 14.73
N ALA A 108 12.88 -12.10 13.77
CA ALA A 108 13.86 -11.02 13.90
C ALA A 108 13.38 -9.98 14.94
N LEU A 109 12.11 -9.59 14.87
CA LEU A 109 11.49 -8.67 15.83
C LEU A 109 11.43 -9.23 17.25
N GLN A 110 11.22 -10.53 17.42
CA GLN A 110 11.30 -11.15 18.74
C GLN A 110 12.69 -10.99 19.39
N LYS A 111 13.76 -11.04 18.59
CA LYS A 111 15.13 -10.81 19.07
C LYS A 111 15.41 -9.34 19.36
N GLU A 112 14.93 -8.47 18.47
CA GLU A 112 15.09 -7.01 18.60
C GLU A 112 14.30 -6.46 19.80
N GLY A 113 13.14 -7.06 20.10
CA GLY A 113 12.25 -6.65 21.19
C GLY A 113 12.71 -7.10 22.59
N VAL A 114 13.87 -7.76 22.71
CA VAL A 114 14.40 -8.15 24.02
C VAL A 114 14.67 -6.90 24.86
N GLY A 115 14.03 -6.82 26.03
CA GLY A 115 14.11 -5.65 26.92
C GLY A 115 12.95 -4.66 26.78
N PHE A 116 12.10 -4.78 25.78
CA PHE A 116 10.86 -4.01 25.73
C PHE A 116 9.79 -4.62 26.65
N ASP A 117 9.05 -3.75 27.34
CA ASP A 117 7.91 -4.18 28.14
C ASP A 117 6.78 -4.72 27.25
N PRO A 118 6.24 -5.91 27.49
CA PRO A 118 5.10 -6.45 26.73
C PRO A 118 3.88 -5.53 26.69
N ARG A 119 3.68 -4.70 27.73
CA ARG A 119 2.59 -3.71 27.79
C ARG A 119 2.73 -2.65 26.73
N SER A 120 3.95 -2.27 26.33
CA SER A 120 4.18 -1.33 25.23
C SER A 120 3.67 -1.91 23.91
N MET A 121 3.91 -3.19 23.66
CA MET A 121 3.39 -3.87 22.48
C MET A 121 1.87 -3.95 22.46
N GLU A 122 1.27 -4.24 23.61
CA GLU A 122 -0.19 -4.29 23.74
C GLU A 122 -0.81 -2.91 23.50
N LEU A 123 -0.23 -1.86 24.08
CA LEU A 123 -0.66 -0.47 23.88
C LEU A 123 -0.61 -0.08 22.41
N GLU A 124 0.52 -0.28 21.75
CA GLU A 124 0.70 0.08 20.34
C GLU A 124 -0.21 -0.72 19.42
N THR A 125 -0.45 -1.99 19.72
CA THR A 125 -1.38 -2.83 18.94
C THR A 125 -2.81 -2.34 19.07
N LYS A 126 -3.26 -1.97 20.30
CA LYS A 126 -4.58 -1.39 20.54
C LYS A 126 -4.71 -0.02 19.86
N THR A 127 -3.66 0.81 19.94
CA THR A 127 -3.62 2.11 19.25
C THR A 127 -3.76 1.93 17.74
N ALA A 128 -3.04 0.98 17.14
CA ALA A 128 -3.16 0.71 15.72
C ALA A 128 -4.58 0.30 15.31
N SER A 129 -5.27 -0.50 16.14
CA SER A 129 -6.66 -0.90 15.88
C SER A 129 -7.62 0.29 15.99
N ILE A 130 -7.47 1.16 16.99
CA ILE A 130 -8.28 2.38 17.15
C ILE A 130 -8.07 3.35 15.99
N LEU A 131 -6.80 3.54 15.57
CA LEU A 131 -6.49 4.40 14.43
C LEU A 131 -7.10 3.85 13.14
N LYS A 132 -7.13 2.53 12.97
CA LYS A 132 -7.79 1.91 11.81
C LYS A 132 -9.30 2.10 11.81
N GLU A 133 -9.95 1.99 12.97
CA GLU A 133 -11.37 2.28 13.13
C GLU A 133 -11.67 3.77 12.83
N GLN A 134 -10.84 4.67 13.32
CA GLN A 134 -10.94 6.11 13.03
C GLN A 134 -10.77 6.38 11.53
N GLU A 135 -9.82 5.73 10.86
CA GLU A 135 -9.59 5.84 9.42
C GLU A 135 -10.81 5.35 8.63
N ASN A 136 -11.42 4.22 9.03
CA ASN A 136 -12.61 3.68 8.39
C ASN A 136 -13.86 4.56 8.60
N THR A 137 -14.00 5.19 9.76
CA THR A 137 -15.08 6.11 10.07
C THR A 137 -14.94 7.42 9.31
N GLY A 138 -13.69 7.88 9.11
CA GLY A 138 -13.38 9.12 8.42
C GLY A 138 -13.82 10.37 9.21
N PHE A 139 -13.78 11.51 8.51
CA PHE A 139 -14.24 12.79 9.01
C PHE A 139 -15.39 13.30 8.14
N TYR A 140 -16.28 14.06 8.72
CA TYR A 140 -17.22 14.84 7.92
C TYR A 140 -16.44 15.80 7.03
N PHE A 141 -16.71 15.74 5.73
CA PHE A 141 -16.12 16.62 4.75
C PHE A 141 -17.24 17.43 4.08
N ASP A 142 -17.17 18.74 4.19
CA ASP A 142 -18.12 19.66 3.55
C ASP A 142 -17.70 19.83 2.09
N GLU A 143 -18.24 19.00 1.21
CA GLU A 143 -17.95 19.03 -0.23
C GLU A 143 -18.33 20.37 -0.86
N TYR A 144 -19.45 20.97 -0.44
CA TYR A 144 -19.90 22.27 -0.98
C TYR A 144 -18.91 23.38 -0.63
N ALA A 145 -18.50 23.47 0.63
CA ALA A 145 -17.49 24.45 1.06
C ALA A 145 -16.14 24.23 0.37
N ALA A 146 -15.75 22.98 0.17
CA ALA A 146 -14.51 22.63 -0.55
C ALA A 146 -14.57 23.04 -2.02
N ASP A 147 -15.66 22.80 -2.71
CA ASP A 147 -15.86 23.19 -4.11
C ASP A 147 -15.86 24.71 -4.29
N MET A 148 -16.53 25.44 -3.39
CA MET A 148 -16.50 26.90 -3.38
C MET A 148 -15.10 27.45 -3.17
N LEU A 149 -14.31 26.88 -2.25
CA LEU A 149 -12.93 27.26 -2.01
C LEU A 149 -12.05 26.94 -3.23
N LEU A 150 -12.24 25.78 -3.85
CA LEU A 150 -11.51 25.37 -5.04
C LEU A 150 -11.79 26.34 -6.22
N ALA A 151 -13.05 26.71 -6.45
CA ALA A 151 -13.43 27.69 -7.47
C ALA A 151 -12.78 29.05 -7.22
N LEU A 152 -12.79 29.52 -5.98
CA LEU A 152 -12.13 30.78 -5.59
C LEU A 152 -10.63 30.72 -5.84
N MET A 153 -9.98 29.63 -5.45
CA MET A 153 -8.53 29.46 -5.65
C MET A 153 -8.16 29.42 -7.14
N ARG A 154 -8.95 28.71 -7.97
CA ARG A 154 -8.75 28.69 -9.43
C ARG A 154 -8.88 30.05 -10.05
N THR A 155 -9.86 30.86 -9.62
CA THR A 155 -10.01 32.24 -10.08
C THR A 155 -8.77 33.07 -9.73
N LYS A 156 -8.32 33.04 -8.46
CA LYS A 156 -7.12 33.76 -8.03
C LYS A 156 -5.86 33.34 -8.77
N MET A 157 -5.70 32.02 -9.02
CA MET A 157 -4.58 31.52 -9.81
C MET A 157 -4.61 32.08 -11.24
N LYS A 158 -5.79 32.06 -11.88
CA LYS A 158 -5.95 32.63 -13.22
C LYS A 158 -5.67 34.11 -13.27
N ASP A 159 -6.18 34.89 -12.31
CA ASP A 159 -5.91 36.31 -12.21
C ASP A 159 -4.42 36.61 -12.11
N ALA A 160 -3.70 35.82 -11.28
CA ALA A 160 -2.24 35.93 -11.14
C ALA A 160 -1.50 35.54 -12.43
N GLU A 161 -1.93 34.46 -13.12
CA GLU A 161 -1.38 34.05 -14.41
C GLU A 161 -1.60 35.15 -15.47
N ASP A 162 -2.78 35.75 -15.50
CA ASP A 162 -3.11 36.83 -16.42
C ASP A 162 -2.27 38.11 -16.14
N GLU A 163 -1.99 38.41 -14.86
CA GLU A 163 -1.10 39.51 -14.50
C GLU A 163 0.35 39.26 -14.93
N VAL A 164 0.85 38.03 -14.68
CA VAL A 164 2.17 37.63 -15.13
C VAL A 164 2.29 37.69 -16.66
N ALA A 165 1.26 37.21 -17.38
CA ALA A 165 1.26 37.19 -18.84
C ALA A 165 1.28 38.61 -19.44
N LYS A 166 0.78 39.64 -18.73
CA LYS A 166 0.89 41.04 -19.18
C LYS A 166 2.35 41.54 -19.20
N VAL A 167 3.15 41.08 -18.21
CA VAL A 167 4.56 41.45 -18.08
C VAL A 167 5.48 40.54 -18.89
N PHE A 168 5.23 39.25 -18.81
CA PHE A 168 6.03 38.20 -19.45
C PHE A 168 5.22 37.57 -20.58
N LYS A 169 5.37 38.10 -21.80
CA LYS A 169 4.69 37.51 -22.97
C LYS A 169 5.19 36.08 -23.18
N PRO A 170 4.30 35.11 -23.44
CA PRO A 170 4.68 33.75 -23.73
C PRO A 170 5.57 33.70 -24.98
N LYS A 171 6.72 33.04 -24.88
CA LYS A 171 7.55 32.71 -26.03
C LYS A 171 6.93 31.53 -26.75
N MET A 172 6.63 31.70 -28.02
CA MET A 172 6.27 30.58 -28.89
C MET A 172 7.54 29.77 -29.16
N ASP A 173 7.58 28.54 -28.66
CA ASP A 173 8.68 27.61 -28.90
C ASP A 173 8.15 26.56 -29.90
N GLU A 174 8.62 26.63 -31.15
CA GLU A 174 8.25 25.66 -32.16
C GLU A 174 9.08 24.39 -31.93
N ARG A 175 8.44 23.38 -31.31
CA ARG A 175 9.04 22.05 -31.20
C ARG A 175 8.50 21.15 -32.30
N LEU A 176 9.42 20.63 -33.11
CA LEU A 176 9.08 19.57 -34.06
C LEU A 176 8.81 18.28 -33.27
N ILE A 177 7.57 17.83 -33.25
CA ILE A 177 7.17 16.59 -32.60
C ILE A 177 7.07 15.52 -33.69
N TYR A 178 7.95 14.52 -33.63
CA TYR A 178 7.95 13.40 -34.56
C TYR A 178 7.07 12.26 -34.03
N ARG A 179 6.17 11.76 -34.87
CA ARG A 179 5.41 10.54 -34.54
C ARG A 179 6.29 9.31 -34.73
N LYS A 180 6.25 8.41 -33.76
CA LYS A 180 6.89 7.10 -33.89
C LYS A 180 6.38 6.36 -35.13
N GLN A 181 7.29 5.85 -35.94
CA GLN A 181 6.93 4.91 -37.01
C GLN A 181 6.78 3.49 -36.47
N ASN A 182 5.74 2.82 -36.91
CA ASN A 182 5.56 1.40 -36.69
C ASN A 182 6.60 0.60 -37.49
N LYS A 183 6.84 -0.67 -37.12
CA LYS A 183 7.77 -1.55 -37.83
C LYS A 183 7.50 -1.69 -39.33
N ASN A 184 6.31 -1.41 -39.80
CA ASN A 184 5.88 -1.40 -41.21
C ASN A 184 6.05 -0.04 -41.90
N GLY A 185 6.67 0.93 -41.26
CA GLY A 185 6.88 2.27 -41.82
C GLY A 185 5.67 3.24 -41.71
N SER A 186 4.51 2.77 -41.24
CA SER A 186 3.35 3.65 -41.04
C SER A 186 3.50 4.50 -39.78
N ILE A 187 2.88 5.70 -39.77
CA ILE A 187 2.90 6.59 -38.61
C ILE A 187 1.92 6.04 -37.55
N ALA A 188 2.37 5.94 -36.30
CA ALA A 188 1.51 5.52 -35.19
C ALA A 188 0.35 6.51 -34.98
N LYS A 189 -0.88 5.99 -34.94
CA LYS A 189 -2.09 6.82 -34.74
C LYS A 189 -2.28 7.23 -33.27
N THR A 190 -1.77 6.44 -32.34
CA THR A 190 -1.81 6.67 -30.90
C THR A 190 -0.49 6.31 -30.28
N GLY A 191 0.00 7.02 -29.27
CA GLY A 191 1.22 6.70 -28.53
C GLY A 191 2.00 7.94 -28.12
N ASN A 192 3.03 7.73 -27.32
CA ASN A 192 3.92 8.78 -26.85
C ASN A 192 4.70 9.41 -28.00
N TRP A 193 4.79 10.72 -27.96
CA TRP A 193 5.56 11.49 -28.91
C TRP A 193 7.01 11.55 -28.44
N ASP A 194 7.97 11.25 -29.32
CA ASP A 194 9.38 11.47 -29.00
C ASP A 194 9.66 12.97 -29.12
N THR A 195 10.06 13.62 -28.03
CA THR A 195 10.67 14.95 -28.09
C THR A 195 12.14 14.79 -28.44
N PRO A 196 12.68 15.59 -29.39
CA PRO A 196 14.11 15.62 -29.61
C PRO A 196 14.80 16.02 -28.29
N SER A 197 15.85 15.27 -27.91
CA SER A 197 16.74 15.59 -26.79
C SER A 197 17.55 16.85 -27.03
#